data_1b3a96235ed04356b10c7ef445de4b5a
#
_entry.id   1b3a96235ed04356b10c7ef445de4b5a
#
_cell.length_a   1.000
_cell.length_b   1.000
_cell.length_c   1.000
_cell.angle_alpha   90.00
_cell.angle_beta   90.00
_cell.angle_gamma   90.00
#
_symmetry.space_group_name_H-M   'P 1'
#
loop_
_entity.id
_entity.type
_entity.pdbx_description
1 polymer ?
#
loop_
_entity_poly.entity_id
_entity_poly.type
_entity_poly.pdbx_seq_one_letter_code
_entity_poly.pdbx_strand_id
1 'polypeptide(L)'
;MTVKRVICAVIVRDGRALLARRAPGQKHEGLWEFPGGKVEAGETDAACLERELQEEFGVAGRTGAHLCDSVCAYPELDLQITLCAYFFDWQSGEFQMRVHDQIQWADAQALKAARLTAADVQIAAAAGRLLK
;
A
#
# COMPACT_ATOMS: atom_id res chain seq x y z
N MET A 1 -5.73 -20.28 13.10
CA MET A 1 -5.72 -19.38 11.92
C MET A 1 -4.42 -18.62 11.85
N THR A 2 -3.82 -18.60 10.68
CA THR A 2 -2.61 -17.81 10.43
C THR A 2 -3.00 -16.36 10.20
N VAL A 3 -2.35 -15.45 10.91
CA VAL A 3 -2.55 -14.01 10.72
C VAL A 3 -1.27 -13.44 10.12
N LYS A 4 -1.39 -12.82 8.95
CA LYS A 4 -0.28 -12.11 8.31
C LYS A 4 -0.48 -10.61 8.43
N ARG A 5 0.57 -9.93 8.86
CA ARG A 5 0.56 -8.47 8.98
C ARG A 5 1.28 -7.87 7.78
N VAL A 6 0.57 -7.01 7.08
CA VAL A 6 1.07 -6.30 5.89
C VAL A 6 0.94 -4.80 6.15
N ILE A 7 1.97 -4.05 5.80
CA ILE A 7 1.99 -2.60 5.99
C ILE A 7 1.96 -1.93 4.63
N CYS A 8 1.16 -0.86 4.48
CA CYS A 8 1.15 -0.10 3.24
C CYS A 8 1.28 1.40 3.49
N ALA A 9 1.71 2.10 2.44
CA ALA A 9 1.99 3.53 2.48
C ALA A 9 0.90 4.31 1.77
N VAL A 10 0.38 5.35 2.42
CA VAL A 10 -0.45 6.36 1.79
C VAL A 10 0.45 7.58 1.60
N ILE A 11 0.90 7.79 0.36
CA ILE A 11 1.79 8.89 -0.01
C ILE A 11 0.94 9.96 -0.67
N VAL A 12 0.81 11.12 -0.03
CA VAL A 12 -0.07 12.19 -0.53
C VAL A 12 0.77 13.35 -1.05
N ARG A 13 0.48 13.78 -2.28
CA ARG A 13 1.05 14.96 -2.91
C ARG A 13 -0.05 15.69 -3.68
N ASP A 14 -0.19 16.99 -3.44
CA ASP A 14 -1.14 17.85 -4.17
C ASP A 14 -2.57 17.30 -4.15
N GLY A 15 -3.01 16.79 -2.99
CA GLY A 15 -4.36 16.26 -2.81
C GLY A 15 -4.61 14.91 -3.47
N ARG A 16 -3.55 14.19 -3.85
CA ARG A 16 -3.64 12.88 -4.49
C ARG A 16 -2.79 11.86 -3.76
N ALA A 17 -3.24 10.61 -3.77
CA ALA A 17 -2.53 9.50 -3.15
C ALA A 17 -1.95 8.58 -4.23
N LEU A 18 -0.78 8.04 -3.96
CA LEU A 18 -0.09 7.16 -4.90
C LEU A 18 -0.68 5.75 -4.87
N LEU A 19 -1.04 5.25 -6.05
CA LEU A 19 -1.37 3.84 -6.28
C LEU A 19 -0.36 3.24 -7.25
N ALA A 20 -0.10 1.96 -7.11
CA ALA A 20 0.79 1.22 -7.99
C ALA A 20 0.06 0.00 -8.54
N ARG A 21 0.25 -0.31 -9.83
CA ARG A 21 -0.39 -1.44 -10.49
C ARG A 21 0.57 -2.63 -10.54
N ARG A 22 0.08 -3.78 -10.10
CA ARG A 22 0.86 -5.03 -10.14
C ARG A 22 1.14 -5.42 -11.59
N ALA A 23 2.41 -5.68 -11.89
CA ALA A 23 2.86 -6.00 -13.24
C ALA A 23 2.37 -7.38 -13.69
N PRO A 24 2.30 -7.65 -15.02
CA PRO A 24 2.02 -8.98 -15.53
C PRO A 24 3.00 -10.01 -14.96
N GLY A 25 2.49 -11.19 -14.60
CA GLY A 25 3.27 -12.25 -13.99
C GLY A 25 3.39 -12.14 -12.47
N GLN A 26 3.01 -11.01 -11.90
CA GLN A 26 2.98 -10.83 -10.45
C GLN A 26 1.64 -11.28 -9.88
N LYS A 27 1.62 -11.64 -8.59
CA LYS A 27 0.38 -11.92 -7.90
C LYS A 27 -0.52 -10.69 -7.96
N HIS A 28 -1.83 -10.86 -8.18
CA HIS A 28 -2.81 -9.78 -8.35
C HIS A 28 -2.50 -8.87 -9.53
N GLU A 29 -1.93 -9.42 -10.61
CA GLU A 29 -1.58 -8.62 -11.78
C GLU A 29 -2.76 -7.79 -12.29
N GLY A 30 -2.47 -6.56 -12.71
CA GLY A 30 -3.47 -5.63 -13.23
C GLY A 30 -4.27 -4.88 -12.17
N LEU A 31 -4.17 -5.27 -10.90
CA LEU A 31 -4.85 -4.57 -9.81
C LEU A 31 -3.95 -3.50 -9.22
N TRP A 32 -4.59 -2.44 -8.75
CA TRP A 32 -3.92 -1.32 -8.10
C TRP A 32 -3.88 -1.53 -6.59
N GLU A 33 -2.85 -1.02 -5.95
CA GLU A 33 -2.67 -1.14 -4.50
C GLU A 33 -1.86 0.03 -3.97
N PHE A 34 -1.95 0.24 -2.66
CA PHE A 34 -1.01 1.11 -1.97
C PHE A 34 0.32 0.35 -1.80
N PRO A 35 1.47 0.99 -2.04
CA PRO A 35 2.76 0.32 -1.90
C PRO A 35 3.02 -0.23 -0.50
N GLY A 36 3.67 -1.36 -0.39
CA GLY A 36 4.01 -1.93 0.91
C GLY A 36 4.38 -3.40 0.83
N GLY A 37 4.37 -4.06 1.96
CA GLY A 37 4.68 -5.48 2.00
C GLY A 37 4.55 -6.08 3.40
N LYS A 38 4.97 -7.33 3.53
CA LYS A 38 4.85 -8.09 4.77
C LYS A 38 5.89 -7.68 5.79
N VAL A 39 5.44 -7.59 7.05
CA VAL A 39 6.34 -7.38 8.19
C VAL A 39 7.15 -8.65 8.42
N GLU A 40 8.46 -8.51 8.46
CA GLU A 40 9.37 -9.61 8.75
C GLU A 40 9.64 -9.69 10.26
N ALA A 41 10.12 -10.85 10.70
CA ALA A 41 10.41 -11.09 12.11
C ALA A 41 11.38 -10.04 12.65
N GLY A 42 11.04 -9.44 13.78
CA GLY A 42 11.88 -8.43 14.43
C GLY A 42 11.76 -7.03 13.84
N GLU A 43 10.96 -6.84 12.77
CA GLU A 43 10.75 -5.51 12.18
C GLU A 43 9.64 -4.76 12.90
N THR A 44 9.83 -3.44 13.04
CA THR A 44 8.71 -2.54 13.36
C THR A 44 7.94 -2.24 12.08
N ASP A 45 6.72 -1.75 12.21
CA ASP A 45 5.92 -1.32 11.06
C ASP A 45 6.67 -0.28 10.23
N ALA A 46 7.28 0.71 10.88
CA ALA A 46 8.02 1.76 10.19
C ALA A 46 9.22 1.20 9.41
N ALA A 47 10.01 0.34 10.03
CA ALA A 47 11.15 -0.28 9.37
C ALA A 47 10.72 -1.12 8.17
N CYS A 48 9.63 -1.87 8.32
CA CYS A 48 9.07 -2.67 7.24
C CYS A 48 8.69 -1.78 6.04
N LEU A 49 7.93 -0.72 6.29
CA LEU A 49 7.45 0.13 5.22
C LEU A 49 8.60 0.82 4.49
N GLU A 50 9.56 1.34 5.24
CA GLU A 50 10.72 2.02 4.65
C GLU A 50 11.56 1.04 3.82
N ARG A 51 11.74 -0.18 4.29
CA ARG A 51 12.45 -1.23 3.55
C ARG A 51 11.71 -1.62 2.27
N GLU A 52 10.40 -1.85 2.37
CA GLU A 52 9.59 -2.27 1.22
C GLU A 52 9.57 -1.21 0.12
N LEU A 53 9.46 0.07 0.47
CA LEU A 53 9.48 1.14 -0.52
C LEU A 53 10.84 1.25 -1.19
N GLN A 54 11.92 1.01 -0.46
CA GLN A 54 13.25 0.98 -1.04
C GLN A 54 13.42 -0.21 -1.99
N GLU A 55 12.97 -1.40 -1.57
CA GLU A 55 13.11 -2.62 -2.40
C GLU A 55 12.25 -2.56 -3.65
N GLU A 56 11.00 -2.13 -3.53
CA GLU A 56 10.06 -2.18 -4.65
C GLU A 56 10.15 -0.99 -5.58
N PHE A 57 10.55 0.18 -5.08
CA PHE A 57 10.51 1.42 -5.87
C PHE A 57 11.81 2.23 -5.86
N GLY A 58 12.75 1.89 -4.99
CA GLY A 58 13.99 2.66 -4.89
C GLY A 58 13.81 4.03 -4.27
N VAL A 59 12.78 4.24 -3.46
CA VAL A 59 12.53 5.52 -2.80
C VAL A 59 12.76 5.42 -1.31
N ALA A 60 13.11 6.55 -0.70
CA ALA A 60 13.35 6.66 0.73
C ALA A 60 12.46 7.73 1.34
N GLY A 61 12.15 7.55 2.62
CA GLY A 61 11.33 8.50 3.35
C GLY A 61 11.08 8.04 4.77
N ARG A 62 10.08 8.62 5.39
CA ARG A 62 9.73 8.35 6.78
C ARG A 62 8.28 7.95 6.91
N THR A 63 8.05 6.91 7.72
CA THR A 63 6.70 6.50 8.08
C THR A 63 6.12 7.50 9.06
N GLY A 64 4.92 7.96 8.75
CA GLY A 64 4.20 8.94 9.56
C GLY A 64 3.08 8.31 10.38
N ALA A 65 1.96 9.03 10.51
CA ALA A 65 0.84 8.62 11.34
C ALA A 65 0.11 7.40 10.76
N HIS A 66 -0.39 6.55 11.65
CA HIS A 66 -1.27 5.44 11.28
C HIS A 66 -2.61 5.99 10.80
N LEU A 67 -3.08 5.48 9.66
CA LEU A 67 -4.37 5.87 9.10
C LEU A 67 -5.49 4.93 9.54
N CYS A 68 -5.35 3.65 9.21
CA CYS A 68 -6.37 2.65 9.53
C CYS A 68 -5.84 1.24 9.23
N ASP A 69 -6.59 0.25 9.69
CA ASP A 69 -6.34 -1.16 9.39
C ASP A 69 -7.49 -1.71 8.56
N SER A 70 -7.18 -2.66 7.70
CA SER A 70 -8.15 -3.42 6.93
C SER A 70 -7.91 -4.90 7.17
N VAL A 71 -8.95 -5.64 7.51
CA VAL A 71 -8.84 -7.07 7.78
C VAL A 71 -9.58 -7.85 6.70
N CYS A 72 -8.87 -8.81 6.12
CA CYS A 72 -9.42 -9.65 5.06
C CYS A 72 -9.22 -11.13 5.45
N ALA A 73 -10.31 -11.87 5.59
CA ALA A 73 -10.26 -13.27 5.98
C ALA A 73 -10.41 -14.17 4.76
N TYR A 74 -9.62 -15.24 4.75
CA TYR A 74 -9.68 -16.29 3.73
C TYR A 74 -9.87 -17.62 4.45
N PRO A 75 -11.14 -17.95 4.84
CA PRO A 75 -11.42 -19.14 5.67
C PRO A 75 -10.94 -20.44 5.04
N GLU A 76 -11.03 -20.57 3.73
CA GLU A 76 -10.60 -21.77 3.01
C GLU A 76 -9.09 -22.02 3.08
N LEU A 77 -8.32 -20.99 3.41
CA LEU A 77 -6.88 -21.06 3.58
C LEU A 77 -6.46 -20.99 5.04
N ASP A 78 -7.42 -20.91 5.95
CA ASP A 78 -7.20 -20.68 7.37
C ASP A 78 -6.26 -19.49 7.60
N LEU A 79 -6.52 -18.40 6.85
CA LEU A 79 -5.66 -17.24 6.76
C LEU A 79 -6.45 -15.95 6.98
N GLN A 80 -5.85 -15.03 7.73
CA GLN A 80 -6.33 -13.65 7.85
C GLN A 80 -5.18 -12.71 7.52
N ILE A 81 -5.45 -11.71 6.68
CA ILE A 81 -4.48 -10.66 6.38
C ILE A 81 -4.96 -9.38 7.04
N THR A 82 -4.10 -8.78 7.86
CA THR A 82 -4.33 -7.45 8.42
C THR A 82 -3.43 -6.48 7.68
N LEU A 83 -4.05 -5.55 6.95
CA LEU A 83 -3.33 -4.52 6.21
C LEU A 83 -3.38 -3.23 7.01
N CYS A 84 -2.22 -2.76 7.46
CA CYS A 84 -2.10 -1.55 8.26
C CYS A 84 -1.55 -0.43 7.41
N ALA A 85 -2.30 0.66 7.30
CA ALA A 85 -1.92 1.78 6.46
C ALA A 85 -1.36 2.94 7.28
N TYR A 86 -0.23 3.45 6.82
CA TYR A 86 0.43 4.62 7.42
C TYR A 86 0.65 5.67 6.35
N PHE A 87 0.55 6.94 6.73
CA PHE A 87 1.05 8.00 5.87
C PHE A 87 2.56 7.85 5.76
N PHE A 88 3.08 8.13 4.58
CA PHE A 88 4.51 8.02 4.32
C PHE A 88 5.00 9.30 3.67
N ASP A 89 6.05 9.89 4.25
CA ASP A 89 6.68 11.09 3.73
C ASP A 89 7.81 10.68 2.79
N TRP A 90 7.54 10.77 1.47
CA TRP A 90 8.51 10.48 0.43
C TRP A 90 9.52 11.62 0.37
N GLN A 91 10.79 11.33 0.67
CA GLN A 91 11.84 12.34 0.81
C GLN A 91 12.85 12.33 -0.33
N SER A 92 13.15 11.16 -0.90
CA SER A 92 14.15 11.06 -1.97
C SER A 92 13.92 9.84 -2.86
N GLY A 93 14.55 9.86 -4.04
CA GLY A 93 14.46 8.80 -5.03
C GLY A 93 13.29 8.97 -5.97
N GLU A 94 13.37 8.34 -7.13
CA GLU A 94 12.29 8.30 -8.11
C GLU A 94 11.69 6.89 -8.13
N PHE A 95 10.37 6.80 -8.28
CA PHE A 95 9.67 5.52 -8.29
C PHE A 95 10.09 4.67 -9.49
N GLN A 96 10.81 3.59 -9.22
CA GLN A 96 11.23 2.62 -10.23
C GLN A 96 10.24 1.47 -10.27
N MET A 97 9.91 1.01 -11.46
CA MET A 97 8.96 -0.08 -11.67
C MET A 97 9.71 -1.42 -11.66
N ARG A 98 9.57 -2.19 -10.58
CA ARG A 98 10.23 -3.49 -10.40
C ARG A 98 9.24 -4.63 -10.37
N VAL A 99 8.24 -4.56 -9.46
CA VAL A 99 7.13 -5.53 -9.38
C VAL A 99 5.82 -4.91 -9.82
N HIS A 100 5.84 -3.62 -10.11
CA HIS A 100 4.72 -2.85 -10.63
C HIS A 100 5.08 -2.33 -12.01
N ASP A 101 4.08 -2.03 -12.84
CA ASP A 101 4.32 -1.52 -14.20
C ASP A 101 3.82 -0.09 -14.39
N GLN A 102 3.13 0.47 -13.42
CA GLN A 102 2.61 1.83 -13.51
C GLN A 102 2.29 2.37 -12.12
N ILE A 103 2.44 3.69 -11.96
CA ILE A 103 1.93 4.40 -10.77
C ILE A 103 0.89 5.41 -11.23
N GLN A 104 0.01 5.80 -10.31
CA GLN A 104 -1.01 6.79 -10.53
C GLN A 104 -1.16 7.64 -9.27
N TRP A 105 -1.20 8.96 -9.45
CA TRP A 105 -1.57 9.88 -8.38
C TRP A 105 -3.07 10.08 -8.45
N ALA A 106 -3.79 9.48 -7.51
CA ALA A 106 -5.26 9.39 -7.55
C ALA A 106 -5.88 10.37 -6.57
N ASP A 107 -6.80 11.20 -7.07
CA ASP A 107 -7.65 12.01 -6.19
C ASP A 107 -8.75 11.11 -5.59
N ALA A 108 -9.64 11.68 -4.76
CA ALA A 108 -10.68 10.91 -4.10
C ALA A 108 -11.56 10.14 -5.08
N GLN A 109 -11.89 10.76 -6.22
CA GLN A 109 -12.73 10.12 -7.23
C GLN A 109 -12.00 8.97 -7.92
N ALA A 110 -10.74 9.18 -8.27
CA ALA A 110 -9.92 8.15 -8.90
C ALA A 110 -9.69 6.96 -7.97
N LEU A 111 -9.57 7.19 -6.66
CA LEU A 111 -9.48 6.12 -5.67
C LEU A 111 -10.73 5.24 -5.67
N LYS A 112 -11.91 5.85 -5.80
CA LYS A 112 -13.16 5.10 -5.87
C LYS A 112 -13.28 4.29 -7.16
N ALA A 113 -12.74 4.80 -8.25
CA ALA A 113 -12.85 4.16 -9.57
C ALA A 113 -11.80 3.08 -9.81
N ALA A 114 -10.70 3.08 -9.06
CA ALA A 114 -9.58 2.18 -9.29
C ALA A 114 -9.96 0.71 -9.00
N ARG A 115 -9.40 -0.19 -9.80
CA ARG A 115 -9.54 -1.62 -9.56
C ARG A 115 -8.49 -2.03 -8.54
N LEU A 116 -8.92 -2.09 -7.28
CA LEU A 116 -8.03 -2.31 -6.15
C LEU A 116 -8.03 -3.78 -5.73
N THR A 117 -6.93 -4.20 -5.08
CA THR A 117 -6.95 -5.46 -4.34
C THR A 117 -7.98 -5.34 -3.21
N ALA A 118 -8.55 -6.48 -2.78
CA ALA A 118 -9.64 -6.48 -1.81
C ALA A 118 -9.29 -5.74 -0.50
N ALA A 119 -8.09 -5.97 0.02
CA ALA A 119 -7.67 -5.35 1.27
C ALA A 119 -7.48 -3.83 1.14
N ASP A 120 -7.15 -3.35 -0.06
CA ASP A 120 -6.89 -1.92 -0.30
C ASP A 120 -8.17 -1.08 -0.41
N VAL A 121 -9.32 -1.70 -0.63
CA VAL A 121 -10.59 -0.97 -0.79
C VAL A 121 -10.91 -0.12 0.43
N GLN A 122 -10.77 -0.67 1.63
CA GLN A 122 -11.05 0.08 2.86
C GLN A 122 -10.03 1.20 3.09
N ILE A 123 -8.77 0.93 2.74
CA ILE A 123 -7.70 1.94 2.86
C ILE A 123 -8.02 3.12 1.93
N ALA A 124 -8.43 2.83 0.70
CA ALA A 124 -8.78 3.87 -0.28
C ALA A 124 -9.96 4.70 0.21
N ALA A 125 -10.97 4.08 0.82
CA ALA A 125 -12.11 4.80 1.37
C ALA A 125 -11.68 5.77 2.48
N ALA A 126 -10.81 5.31 3.39
CA ALA A 126 -10.31 6.15 4.47
C ALA A 126 -9.44 7.29 3.94
N ALA A 127 -8.53 7.00 3.01
CA ALA A 127 -7.67 8.01 2.41
C ALA A 127 -8.48 9.04 1.64
N GLY A 128 -9.46 8.59 0.86
CA GLY A 128 -10.30 9.47 0.04
C GLY A 128 -11.05 10.52 0.83
N ARG A 129 -11.44 10.18 2.06
CA ARG A 129 -12.13 11.15 2.93
C ARG A 129 -11.21 12.30 3.36
N LEU A 130 -9.90 12.10 3.32
CA LEU A 130 -8.92 13.10 3.73
C LEU A 130 -8.38 13.92 2.54
N LEU A 131 -8.61 13.45 1.32
CA LEU A 131 -8.19 14.16 0.11
C LEU A 131 -9.27 15.15 -0.30
N LYS A 132 -8.91 16.39 -0.36
CA LYS A 132 -9.85 17.47 -0.71
C LYS A 132 -9.44 18.18 -1.98
#